data_ba4e7dfc0cea2316fd29c6d8f91d6aca
#
_entry.id   ba4e7dfc0cea2316fd29c6d8f91d6aca
#
_cell.length_a   1.000
_cell.length_b   1.000
_cell.length_c   1.000
_cell.angle_alpha   90.00
_cell.angle_beta   90.00
_cell.angle_gamma   90.00
#
_symmetry.space_group_name_H-M   'P 1'
#
loop_
_entity.id
_entity.type
_entity.pdbx_description
1 polymer ?
#
loop_
_entity_poly.entity_id
_entity_poly.type
_entity_poly.pdbx_seq_one_letter_code
_entity_poly.pdbx_strand_id
1 'polypeptide(L)'
;MVPVIIIPVLNRYDLMERAIRSIDYPVERLIIIDNGDGYDPDMLAWTAPWQHIQNWYLWRMPTNLGVAPSWNLGIKSTPHADGWILMNSYAFFEPGQLEAFYKDCESDSITLTSAMPTWSCAWVGAGVVERVGLFSECYVPAYFEDNDFEDRARRINVEVKVSQAGIIHDNSSTIRSDESLADKNQRSFQENGSLHALRWQSGVPDAGAWDLKRRRDLGWD
;
A
#
# COMPACT_ATOMS: atom_id res chain seq x y z
N MET A 1 -12.83 13.12 -8.81
CA MET A 1 -11.50 12.68 -9.31
C MET A 1 -10.68 12.25 -8.12
N VAL A 2 -10.08 11.07 -8.17
CA VAL A 2 -9.19 10.56 -7.10
C VAL A 2 -7.91 11.41 -7.07
N PRO A 3 -7.50 11.96 -5.91
CA PRO A 3 -6.33 12.83 -5.85
C PRO A 3 -5.02 12.04 -6.06
N VAL A 4 -4.84 10.91 -5.37
CA VAL A 4 -3.62 10.11 -5.47
C VAL A 4 -3.90 8.62 -5.30
N ILE A 5 -3.29 7.80 -6.16
CA ILE A 5 -3.17 6.35 -5.96
C ILE A 5 -1.68 6.02 -5.78
N ILE A 6 -1.35 5.21 -4.78
CA ILE A 6 0.02 4.76 -4.47
C ILE A 6 0.08 3.24 -4.60
N ILE A 7 0.97 2.74 -5.46
CA ILE A 7 1.15 1.30 -5.72
C ILE A 7 2.61 0.91 -5.47
N PRO A 8 2.95 0.26 -4.36
CA PRO A 8 4.23 -0.42 -4.22
C PRO A 8 4.25 -1.70 -5.06
N VAL A 9 5.34 -1.96 -5.76
CA VAL A 9 5.52 -3.17 -6.56
C VAL A 9 6.85 -3.85 -6.23
N LEU A 10 6.85 -5.19 -6.23
CA LEU A 10 8.04 -6.03 -6.11
C LEU A 10 7.98 -7.13 -7.17
N ASN A 11 8.73 -6.94 -8.26
CA ASN A 11 8.99 -7.93 -9.34
C ASN A 11 7.76 -8.48 -10.11
N ARG A 12 6.53 -8.11 -9.78
CA ARG A 12 5.32 -8.56 -10.48
C ARG A 12 4.70 -7.43 -11.30
N TYR A 13 5.45 -6.98 -12.29
CA TYR A 13 5.05 -5.87 -13.17
C TYR A 13 3.84 -6.22 -14.04
N ASP A 14 3.64 -7.48 -14.36
CA ASP A 14 2.45 -8.01 -15.04
C ASP A 14 1.17 -7.73 -14.26
N LEU A 15 1.18 -7.99 -12.94
CA LEU A 15 0.04 -7.72 -12.07
C LEU A 15 -0.14 -6.22 -11.85
N MET A 16 0.94 -5.47 -11.67
CA MET A 16 0.90 -4.01 -11.57
C MET A 16 0.27 -3.39 -12.83
N GLU A 17 0.65 -3.83 -14.02
CA GLU A 17 0.03 -3.36 -15.26
C GLU A 17 -1.47 -3.61 -15.27
N ARG A 18 -1.90 -4.81 -14.86
CA ARG A 18 -3.32 -5.15 -14.75
C ARG A 18 -4.03 -4.24 -13.75
N ALA A 19 -3.42 -3.97 -12.59
CA ALA A 19 -3.94 -3.05 -11.60
C ALA A 19 -4.15 -1.65 -12.19
N ILE A 20 -3.15 -1.11 -12.89
CA ILE A 20 -3.23 0.21 -13.52
C ILE A 20 -4.29 0.25 -14.62
N ARG A 21 -4.39 -0.79 -15.45
CA ARG A 21 -5.42 -0.89 -16.51
C ARG A 21 -6.85 -0.97 -15.96
N SER A 22 -7.03 -1.35 -14.70
CA SER A 22 -8.34 -1.35 -14.05
C SER A 22 -8.79 0.05 -13.56
N ILE A 23 -7.92 1.06 -13.67
CA ILE A 23 -8.23 2.45 -13.30
C ILE A 23 -9.06 3.06 -14.43
N ASP A 24 -10.36 3.10 -14.26
CA ASP A 24 -11.34 3.57 -15.25
C ASP A 24 -12.08 4.87 -14.84
N TYR A 25 -11.65 5.49 -13.75
CA TYR A 25 -12.17 6.76 -13.24
C TYR A 25 -11.03 7.79 -13.11
N PRO A 26 -11.29 9.10 -13.30
CA PRO A 26 -10.23 10.12 -13.29
C PRO A 26 -9.39 10.14 -12.00
N VAL A 27 -8.07 10.05 -12.19
CA VAL A 27 -7.03 10.11 -11.16
C VAL A 27 -6.09 11.26 -11.46
N GLU A 28 -5.82 12.13 -10.48
CA GLU A 28 -4.89 13.24 -10.67
C GLU A 28 -3.43 12.75 -10.69
N ARG A 29 -3.05 11.88 -9.74
CA ARG A 29 -1.69 11.35 -9.63
C ARG A 29 -1.67 9.86 -9.35
N LEU A 30 -0.92 9.11 -10.13
CA LEU A 30 -0.53 7.73 -9.85
C LEU A 30 0.96 7.72 -9.48
N ILE A 31 1.29 7.16 -8.31
CA ILE A 31 2.66 6.99 -7.82
C ILE A 31 2.94 5.50 -7.71
N ILE A 32 3.88 5.02 -8.50
CA ILE A 32 4.38 3.65 -8.49
C ILE A 32 5.73 3.65 -7.80
N ILE A 33 5.88 2.85 -6.74
CA ILE A 33 7.13 2.70 -6.02
C ILE A 33 7.67 1.32 -6.27
N ASP A 34 8.68 1.26 -7.14
CA ASP A 34 9.30 0.03 -7.58
C ASP A 34 10.41 -0.39 -6.61
N ASN A 35 10.12 -1.42 -5.84
CA ASN A 35 11.01 -2.06 -4.87
C ASN A 35 11.74 -3.28 -5.46
N GLY A 36 11.50 -3.58 -6.75
CA GLY A 36 12.06 -4.74 -7.44
C GLY A 36 13.40 -4.47 -8.09
N ASP A 37 14.08 -5.53 -8.48
CA ASP A 37 15.35 -5.53 -9.20
C ASP A 37 15.22 -6.02 -10.66
N GLY A 38 14.08 -6.62 -11.02
CA GLY A 38 13.78 -7.20 -12.33
C GLY A 38 13.17 -6.24 -13.35
N TYR A 39 13.29 -4.94 -13.16
CA TYR A 39 12.73 -3.95 -14.07
C TYR A 39 13.42 -3.99 -15.45
N ASP A 40 12.63 -4.22 -16.50
CA ASP A 40 13.04 -4.07 -17.87
C ASP A 40 12.54 -2.70 -18.42
N PRO A 41 13.43 -1.80 -18.88
CA PRO A 41 13.02 -0.54 -19.50
C PRO A 41 12.08 -0.71 -20.69
N ASP A 42 12.17 -1.81 -21.42
CA ASP A 42 11.30 -2.12 -22.55
C ASP A 42 9.87 -2.52 -22.10
N MET A 43 9.68 -2.90 -20.83
CA MET A 43 8.35 -3.02 -20.24
C MET A 43 7.58 -1.69 -20.18
N LEU A 44 8.25 -0.55 -20.26
CA LEU A 44 7.59 0.76 -20.43
C LEU A 44 6.96 0.98 -21.81
N ALA A 45 7.09 0.05 -22.76
CA ALA A 45 6.30 0.08 -23.99
C ALA A 45 4.78 0.09 -23.76
N TRP A 46 4.34 -0.23 -22.53
CA TRP A 46 2.97 -0.08 -22.08
C TRP A 46 2.61 1.33 -21.56
N THR A 47 3.48 2.33 -21.77
CA THR A 47 3.17 3.75 -21.56
C THR A 47 2.11 4.30 -22.54
N ALA A 48 1.23 3.45 -23.05
CA ALA A 48 0.02 3.92 -23.70
C ALA A 48 -0.67 4.93 -22.77
N PRO A 49 -1.19 6.04 -23.29
CA PRO A 49 -1.79 7.06 -22.45
C PRO A 49 -2.89 6.40 -21.61
N TRP A 50 -2.65 6.28 -20.32
CA TRP A 50 -3.68 5.84 -19.40
C TRP A 50 -4.72 6.97 -19.31
N GLN A 51 -5.80 6.80 -20.06
CA GLN A 51 -6.78 7.85 -20.38
C GLN A 51 -7.37 8.53 -19.12
N HIS A 52 -7.33 7.82 -18.00
CA HIS A 52 -7.91 8.31 -16.75
C HIS A 52 -6.88 8.88 -15.76
N ILE A 53 -5.58 8.81 -16.07
CA ILE A 53 -4.51 9.25 -15.18
C ILE A 53 -3.86 10.52 -15.75
N GLN A 54 -3.98 11.64 -15.02
CA GLN A 54 -3.43 12.92 -15.49
C GLN A 54 -1.91 12.98 -15.39
N ASN A 55 -1.35 12.51 -14.26
CA ASN A 55 0.08 12.47 -14.00
C ASN A 55 0.45 11.14 -13.38
N TRP A 56 1.58 10.56 -13.81
CA TRP A 56 2.09 9.35 -13.20
C TRP A 56 3.59 9.44 -12.96
N TYR A 57 4.06 8.77 -11.91
CA TYR A 57 5.43 8.76 -11.46
C TYR A 57 5.84 7.32 -11.17
N LEU A 58 6.99 6.90 -11.69
CA LEU A 58 7.63 5.63 -11.35
C LEU A 58 8.93 5.93 -10.63
N TRP A 59 9.01 5.56 -9.36
CA TRP A 59 10.18 5.73 -8.54
C TRP A 59 10.83 4.39 -8.27
N ARG A 60 11.98 4.19 -8.87
CA ARG A 60 12.77 2.98 -8.67
C ARG A 60 13.62 3.13 -7.42
N MET A 61 13.40 2.23 -6.47
CA MET A 61 14.17 2.21 -5.25
C MET A 61 15.45 1.38 -5.47
N PRO A 62 16.59 1.81 -4.88
CA PRO A 62 17.84 1.05 -4.98
C PRO A 62 17.81 -0.27 -4.22
N THR A 63 16.83 -0.46 -3.36
CA THR A 63 16.58 -1.68 -2.57
C THR A 63 15.10 -1.75 -2.20
N ASN A 64 14.61 -2.93 -1.80
CA ASN A 64 13.25 -3.09 -1.32
C ASN A 64 13.04 -2.33 0.00
N LEU A 65 12.32 -1.22 -0.05
CA LEU A 65 11.98 -0.44 1.14
C LEU A 65 10.94 -1.16 2.04
N GLY A 66 10.09 -1.97 1.44
CA GLY A 66 8.90 -2.54 2.07
C GLY A 66 7.64 -1.70 1.83
N VAL A 67 6.51 -2.18 2.33
CA VAL A 67 5.19 -1.60 2.07
C VAL A 67 4.99 -0.27 2.80
N ALA A 68 5.19 -0.24 4.13
CA ALA A 68 4.98 0.97 4.92
C ALA A 68 5.85 2.17 4.46
N PRO A 69 7.18 2.03 4.24
CA PRO A 69 7.99 3.12 3.72
C PRO A 69 7.55 3.58 2.32
N SER A 70 7.09 2.65 1.47
CA SER A 70 6.59 3.00 0.14
C SER A 70 5.32 3.84 0.20
N TRP A 71 4.34 3.44 1.02
CA TRP A 71 3.14 4.25 1.24
C TRP A 71 3.47 5.61 1.85
N ASN A 72 4.33 5.64 2.87
CA ASN A 72 4.76 6.89 3.50
C ASN A 72 5.48 7.82 2.53
N LEU A 73 6.30 7.29 1.63
CA LEU A 73 6.97 8.08 0.60
C LEU A 73 5.97 8.74 -0.34
N GLY A 74 4.97 7.98 -0.81
CA GLY A 74 3.89 8.50 -1.64
C GLY A 74 3.08 9.58 -0.94
N ILE A 75 2.68 9.36 0.32
CA ILE A 75 1.95 10.32 1.15
C ILE A 75 2.76 11.62 1.33
N LYS A 76 4.02 11.50 1.76
CA LYS A 76 4.92 12.65 1.98
C LYS A 76 5.18 13.48 0.72
N SER A 77 5.14 12.85 -0.45
CA SER A 77 5.38 13.53 -1.74
C SER A 77 4.17 14.32 -2.26
N THR A 78 2.99 14.07 -1.69
CA THR A 78 1.73 14.70 -2.09
C THR A 78 0.98 15.30 -0.88
N PRO A 79 1.61 16.20 -0.11
CA PRO A 79 1.12 16.63 1.22
C PRO A 79 -0.17 17.46 1.16
N HIS A 80 -0.60 17.89 -0.03
CA HIS A 80 -1.81 18.70 -0.22
C HIS A 80 -3.00 17.88 -0.76
N ALA A 81 -2.86 16.55 -0.87
CA ALA A 81 -3.96 15.70 -1.27
C ALA A 81 -4.96 15.53 -0.12
N ASP A 82 -6.26 15.47 -0.42
CA ASP A 82 -7.31 15.22 0.56
C ASP A 82 -7.27 13.79 1.13
N GLY A 83 -6.50 12.91 0.50
CA GLY A 83 -6.27 11.54 0.91
C GLY A 83 -5.64 10.70 -0.22
N TRP A 84 -5.39 9.44 0.08
CA TRP A 84 -4.64 8.52 -0.77
C TRP A 84 -5.36 7.17 -0.87
N ILE A 85 -5.47 6.63 -2.09
CA ILE A 85 -5.75 5.21 -2.29
C ILE A 85 -4.41 4.46 -2.25
N LEU A 86 -4.25 3.60 -1.26
CA LEU A 86 -3.14 2.68 -1.10
C LEU A 86 -3.56 1.35 -1.70
N MET A 87 -2.87 0.90 -2.73
CA MET A 87 -3.31 -0.26 -3.51
C MET A 87 -2.17 -1.24 -3.72
N ASN A 88 -2.41 -2.51 -3.42
CA ASN A 88 -1.47 -3.56 -3.76
C ASN A 88 -1.37 -3.73 -5.28
N SER A 89 -0.18 -4.03 -5.79
CA SER A 89 0.05 -4.22 -7.23
C SER A 89 -0.73 -5.38 -7.87
N TYR A 90 -1.38 -6.21 -7.06
CA TYR A 90 -2.21 -7.35 -7.47
C TYR A 90 -3.68 -7.22 -7.05
N ALA A 91 -4.11 -6.01 -6.73
CA ALA A 91 -5.52 -5.66 -6.56
C ALA A 91 -6.01 -4.87 -7.80
N PHE A 92 -7.22 -5.09 -8.25
CA PHE A 92 -7.79 -4.39 -9.40
C PHE A 92 -9.29 -4.19 -9.23
N PHE A 93 -9.77 -3.06 -9.77
CA PHE A 93 -11.18 -2.71 -9.77
C PHE A 93 -11.92 -3.47 -10.87
N GLU A 94 -13.13 -3.91 -10.58
CA GLU A 94 -14.07 -4.25 -11.62
C GLU A 94 -14.54 -2.96 -12.34
N PRO A 95 -15.07 -3.05 -13.57
CA PRO A 95 -15.50 -1.86 -14.32
C PRO A 95 -16.48 -0.97 -13.54
N GLY A 96 -16.17 0.32 -13.45
CA GLY A 96 -16.96 1.33 -12.73
C GLY A 96 -16.80 1.33 -11.21
N GLN A 97 -16.01 0.40 -10.67
CA GLN A 97 -15.93 0.23 -9.21
C GLN A 97 -14.95 1.18 -8.54
N LEU A 98 -13.99 1.76 -9.26
CA LEU A 98 -13.15 2.81 -8.69
C LEU A 98 -13.97 4.06 -8.33
N GLU A 99 -14.92 4.46 -9.18
CA GLU A 99 -15.82 5.56 -8.86
C GLU A 99 -16.69 5.25 -7.64
N ALA A 100 -17.23 4.03 -7.58
CA ALA A 100 -18.06 3.58 -6.45
C ALA A 100 -17.24 3.59 -5.14
N PHE A 101 -16.03 3.04 -5.16
CA PHE A 101 -15.13 3.06 -4.01
C PHE A 101 -14.82 4.49 -3.55
N TYR A 102 -14.47 5.38 -4.50
CA TYR A 102 -14.10 6.75 -4.17
C TYR A 102 -15.26 7.58 -3.60
N LYS A 103 -16.49 7.26 -3.94
CA LYS A 103 -17.68 7.91 -3.34
C LYS A 103 -17.85 7.63 -1.85
N ASP A 104 -17.32 6.52 -1.37
CA ASP A 104 -17.32 6.15 0.05
C ASP A 104 -16.15 6.80 0.84
N CYS A 105 -15.21 7.46 0.14
CA CYS A 105 -13.99 8.02 0.72
C CYS A 105 -14.24 9.43 1.27
N GLU A 106 -13.77 9.68 2.49
CA GLU A 106 -13.83 10.99 3.16
C GLU A 106 -12.47 11.33 3.78
N SER A 107 -12.16 12.63 3.93
CA SER A 107 -10.86 13.10 4.44
C SER A 107 -10.55 12.65 5.88
N ASP A 108 -11.58 12.41 6.69
CA ASP A 108 -11.45 12.03 8.11
C ASP A 108 -11.67 10.54 8.38
N SER A 109 -11.75 9.70 7.34
CA SER A 109 -12.02 8.27 7.46
C SER A 109 -10.99 7.40 6.75
N ILE A 110 -10.93 6.13 7.17
CA ILE A 110 -10.32 5.03 6.44
C ILE A 110 -11.46 4.28 5.74
N THR A 111 -11.32 4.03 4.43
CA THR A 111 -12.26 3.17 3.69
C THR A 111 -11.51 1.96 3.16
N LEU A 112 -11.92 0.77 3.59
CA LEU A 112 -11.33 -0.51 3.20
C LEU A 112 -12.16 -1.17 2.11
N THR A 113 -11.55 -2.07 1.35
CA THR A 113 -12.30 -2.97 0.45
C THR A 113 -12.96 -4.10 1.23
N SER A 114 -14.06 -4.64 0.71
CA SER A 114 -14.66 -5.88 1.22
C SER A 114 -13.90 -7.15 0.79
N ALA A 115 -13.03 -7.06 -0.24
CA ALA A 115 -12.16 -8.16 -0.65
C ALA A 115 -11.09 -8.44 0.42
N MET A 116 -10.80 -9.73 0.67
CA MET A 116 -9.77 -10.11 1.62
C MET A 116 -8.39 -10.25 0.94
N PRO A 117 -7.33 -9.73 1.53
CA PRO A 117 -7.26 -8.89 2.74
C PRO A 117 -7.82 -7.49 2.49
N THR A 118 -8.52 -6.91 3.47
CA THR A 118 -9.24 -5.64 3.32
C THR A 118 -8.35 -4.45 2.99
N TRP A 119 -7.08 -4.50 3.34
CA TRP A 119 -6.05 -3.52 3.01
C TRP A 119 -5.40 -3.73 1.64
N SER A 120 -5.92 -4.66 0.83
CA SER A 120 -5.45 -4.82 -0.56
C SER A 120 -5.69 -3.57 -1.40
N CYS A 121 -6.72 -2.81 -1.05
CA CYS A 121 -6.98 -1.46 -1.54
C CYS A 121 -7.69 -0.68 -0.43
N ALA A 122 -7.09 0.40 0.03
CA ALA A 122 -7.60 1.20 1.12
C ALA A 122 -7.49 2.69 0.80
N TRP A 123 -8.50 3.46 1.18
CA TRP A 123 -8.40 4.91 1.25
C TRP A 123 -7.98 5.32 2.65
N VAL A 124 -7.03 6.24 2.72
CA VAL A 124 -6.62 6.93 3.95
C VAL A 124 -6.79 8.43 3.74
N GLY A 125 -7.72 9.04 4.45
CA GLY A 125 -7.96 10.48 4.35
C GLY A 125 -6.84 11.31 4.99
N ALA A 126 -6.65 12.54 4.52
CA ALA A 126 -5.61 13.45 5.03
C ALA A 126 -5.78 13.75 6.52
N GLY A 127 -7.01 14.00 6.98
CA GLY A 127 -7.31 14.21 8.40
C GLY A 127 -6.99 13.00 9.28
N VAL A 128 -7.02 11.78 8.70
CA VAL A 128 -6.54 10.58 9.42
C VAL A 128 -5.03 10.63 9.61
N VAL A 129 -4.27 10.94 8.56
CA VAL A 129 -2.81 11.04 8.65
C VAL A 129 -2.38 12.14 9.61
N GLU A 130 -3.08 13.28 9.63
CA GLU A 130 -2.81 14.36 10.59
C GLU A 130 -2.99 13.93 12.04
N ARG A 131 -3.96 13.06 12.33
CA ARG A 131 -4.31 12.61 13.67
C ARG A 131 -3.56 11.37 14.13
N VAL A 132 -3.33 10.42 13.24
CA VAL A 132 -2.72 9.10 13.50
C VAL A 132 -1.21 9.11 13.24
N GLY A 133 -0.74 9.97 12.35
CA GLY A 133 0.62 9.95 11.81
C GLY A 133 0.74 9.03 10.60
N LEU A 134 1.95 8.62 10.29
CA LEU A 134 2.28 7.74 9.17
C LEU A 134 2.23 6.26 9.57
N PHE A 135 2.40 5.37 8.59
CA PHE A 135 2.57 3.93 8.83
C PHE A 135 3.88 3.66 9.56
N SER A 136 3.88 2.68 10.43
CA SER A 136 5.08 2.29 11.18
C SER A 136 6.03 1.50 10.29
N GLU A 137 7.24 2.04 10.08
CA GLU A 137 8.25 1.44 9.19
C GLU A 137 9.08 0.34 9.87
N CYS A 138 8.76 -0.02 11.10
CA CYS A 138 9.41 -1.14 11.79
C CYS A 138 8.93 -2.52 11.31
N TYR A 139 7.81 -2.59 10.61
CA TYR A 139 7.29 -3.83 10.03
C TYR A 139 7.92 -4.06 8.66
N VAL A 140 8.87 -4.96 8.59
CA VAL A 140 9.72 -5.17 7.42
C VAL A 140 9.53 -6.57 6.85
N PRO A 141 9.40 -6.72 5.52
CA PRO A 141 9.15 -5.68 4.51
C PRO A 141 7.66 -5.38 4.36
N ALA A 142 6.80 -6.21 4.94
CA ALA A 142 5.34 -6.15 4.88
C ALA A 142 4.71 -6.93 6.05
N TYR A 143 3.41 -6.79 6.20
CA TYR A 143 2.55 -7.37 7.23
C TYR A 143 2.60 -6.64 8.57
N PHE A 144 1.41 -6.40 9.12
CA PHE A 144 1.14 -5.72 10.38
C PHE A 144 1.32 -4.19 10.37
N GLU A 145 1.87 -3.58 9.32
CA GLU A 145 1.88 -2.12 9.17
C GLU A 145 0.47 -1.54 9.06
N ASP A 146 -0.41 -2.24 8.36
CA ASP A 146 -1.82 -1.94 8.19
C ASP A 146 -2.61 -2.17 9.48
N ASN A 147 -2.41 -3.29 10.14
CA ASN A 147 -3.01 -3.58 11.45
C ASN A 147 -2.63 -2.52 12.50
N ASP A 148 -1.35 -2.18 12.61
CA ASP A 148 -0.86 -1.15 13.53
C ASP A 148 -1.50 0.21 13.24
N PHE A 149 -1.59 0.59 11.97
CA PHE A 149 -2.18 1.86 11.57
C PHE A 149 -3.68 1.90 11.88
N GLU A 150 -4.42 0.86 11.55
CA GLU A 150 -5.86 0.75 11.83
C GLU A 150 -6.13 0.74 13.32
N ASP A 151 -5.35 0.01 14.11
CA ASP A 151 -5.49 -0.05 15.57
C ASP A 151 -5.24 1.32 16.22
N ARG A 152 -4.21 2.06 15.77
CA ARG A 152 -3.97 3.44 16.22
C ARG A 152 -5.15 4.37 15.86
N ALA A 153 -5.66 4.25 14.64
CA ALA A 153 -6.80 5.02 14.17
C ALA A 153 -8.07 4.74 15.00
N ARG A 154 -8.39 3.47 15.22
CA ARG A 154 -9.56 3.06 16.03
C ARG A 154 -9.49 3.56 17.46
N ARG A 155 -8.32 3.58 18.09
CA ARG A 155 -8.13 4.07 19.47
C ARG A 155 -8.43 5.55 19.64
N ILE A 156 -8.30 6.34 18.61
CA ILE A 156 -8.65 7.76 18.64
C ILE A 156 -9.99 8.05 17.94
N ASN A 157 -10.82 7.01 17.78
CA ASN A 157 -12.15 7.08 17.17
C ASN A 157 -12.14 7.62 15.74
N VAL A 158 -11.16 7.23 14.92
CA VAL A 158 -11.24 7.40 13.47
C VAL A 158 -12.25 6.39 12.93
N GLU A 159 -13.13 6.85 12.05
CA GLU A 159 -14.08 5.97 11.39
C GLU A 159 -13.36 5.06 10.38
N VAL A 160 -13.61 3.75 10.48
CA VAL A 160 -13.13 2.75 9.51
C VAL A 160 -14.34 2.11 8.85
N LYS A 161 -14.50 2.41 7.57
CA LYS A 161 -15.61 1.94 6.72
C LYS A 161 -15.17 0.76 5.86
N VAL A 162 -16.11 -0.01 5.37
CA VAL A 162 -15.89 -1.05 4.36
C VAL A 162 -16.79 -0.75 3.16
N SER A 163 -16.17 -0.42 2.03
CA SER A 163 -16.88 -0.22 0.77
C SER A 163 -17.31 -1.56 0.16
N GLN A 164 -18.46 -1.57 -0.47
CA GLN A 164 -18.98 -2.72 -1.23
C GLN A 164 -18.54 -2.70 -2.70
N ALA A 165 -17.67 -1.78 -3.11
CA ALA A 165 -17.14 -1.72 -4.47
C ALA A 165 -16.41 -3.02 -4.83
N GLY A 166 -16.61 -3.47 -6.05
CA GLY A 166 -16.03 -4.70 -6.59
C GLY A 166 -14.53 -4.54 -6.84
N ILE A 167 -13.73 -5.07 -5.92
CA ILE A 167 -12.28 -5.12 -6.01
C ILE A 167 -11.85 -6.58 -5.95
N ILE A 168 -11.05 -7.00 -6.91
CA ILE A 168 -10.51 -8.34 -6.98
C ILE A 168 -9.07 -8.31 -6.47
N HIS A 169 -8.76 -9.21 -5.55
CA HIS A 169 -7.40 -9.44 -5.07
C HIS A 169 -6.88 -10.77 -5.61
N ASP A 170 -5.86 -10.71 -6.46
CA ASP A 170 -5.24 -11.90 -7.02
C ASP A 170 -4.19 -12.47 -6.05
N ASN A 171 -4.55 -13.56 -5.37
CA ASN A 171 -3.68 -14.24 -4.42
C ASN A 171 -2.45 -14.94 -5.05
N SER A 172 -2.23 -14.82 -6.36
CA SER A 172 -1.05 -15.34 -7.05
C SER A 172 0.22 -14.50 -6.77
N SER A 173 0.35 -14.06 -5.53
CA SER A 173 1.33 -13.10 -5.04
C SER A 173 2.78 -13.43 -5.44
N THR A 174 3.61 -12.41 -5.48
CA THR A 174 5.07 -12.45 -5.67
C THR A 174 5.76 -13.58 -4.88
N ILE A 175 5.24 -13.90 -3.71
CA ILE A 175 5.77 -14.90 -2.79
C ILE A 175 5.57 -16.34 -3.30
N ARG A 176 4.45 -16.62 -4.00
CA ARG A 176 4.19 -17.95 -4.56
C ARG A 176 4.99 -18.23 -5.82
N SER A 177 5.50 -17.18 -6.47
CA SER A 177 6.27 -17.29 -7.70
C SER A 177 7.78 -17.40 -7.47
N ASP A 178 8.25 -17.17 -6.24
CA ASP A 178 9.68 -17.21 -5.89
C ASP A 178 9.87 -17.92 -4.53
N GLU A 179 10.33 -19.18 -4.58
CA GLU A 179 10.59 -19.98 -3.38
C GLU A 179 11.64 -19.34 -2.45
N SER A 180 12.59 -18.56 -3.01
CA SER A 180 13.62 -17.87 -2.21
C SER A 180 13.03 -16.78 -1.32
N LEU A 181 11.89 -16.21 -1.71
CA LEU A 181 11.16 -15.22 -0.93
C LEU A 181 10.20 -15.86 0.08
N ALA A 182 9.79 -17.10 -0.11
CA ALA A 182 8.78 -17.75 0.74
C ALA A 182 9.23 -17.86 2.20
N ASP A 183 10.45 -18.34 2.44
CA ASP A 183 11.01 -18.48 3.79
C ASP A 183 11.24 -17.13 4.46
N LYS A 184 11.79 -16.16 3.73
CA LYS A 184 11.98 -14.78 4.24
C LYS A 184 10.63 -14.16 4.61
N ASN A 185 9.63 -14.34 3.77
CA ASN A 185 8.29 -13.82 3.98
C ASN A 185 7.62 -14.46 5.20
N GLN A 186 7.68 -15.78 5.34
CA GLN A 186 7.14 -16.49 6.51
C GLN A 186 7.80 -16.02 7.80
N ARG A 187 9.12 -15.86 7.80
CA ARG A 187 9.88 -15.34 8.92
C ARG A 187 9.45 -13.90 9.25
N SER A 188 9.37 -13.02 8.26
CA SER A 188 8.91 -11.63 8.45
C SER A 188 7.50 -11.57 9.03
N PHE A 189 6.58 -12.41 8.54
CA PHE A 189 5.21 -12.47 9.09
C PHE A 189 5.20 -12.84 10.56
N GLN A 190 5.95 -13.86 10.97
CA GLN A 190 6.01 -14.31 12.37
C GLN A 190 6.66 -13.26 13.27
N GLU A 191 7.78 -12.68 12.84
CA GLU A 191 8.50 -11.67 13.62
C GLU A 191 7.71 -10.35 13.73
N ASN A 192 7.07 -9.92 12.64
CA ASN A 192 6.22 -8.73 12.66
C ASN A 192 4.99 -8.92 13.54
N GLY A 193 4.38 -10.11 13.54
CA GLY A 193 3.28 -10.42 14.46
C GLY A 193 3.70 -10.37 15.94
N SER A 194 4.87 -10.91 16.25
CA SER A 194 5.45 -10.83 17.60
C SER A 194 5.77 -9.40 18.00
N LEU A 195 6.35 -8.62 17.08
CA LEU A 195 6.66 -7.21 17.30
C LEU A 195 5.37 -6.41 17.54
N HIS A 196 4.33 -6.64 16.74
CA HIS A 196 3.04 -5.98 16.91
C HIS A 196 2.47 -6.25 18.30
N ALA A 197 2.42 -7.50 18.73
CA ALA A 197 1.93 -7.88 20.06
C ALA A 197 2.74 -7.19 21.19
N LEU A 198 4.07 -7.17 21.10
CA LEU A 198 4.92 -6.51 22.10
C LEU A 198 4.69 -5.00 22.16
N ARG A 199 4.60 -4.33 21.03
CA ARG A 199 4.34 -2.88 20.96
C ARG A 199 3.01 -2.52 21.61
N TRP A 200 1.98 -3.32 21.38
CA TRP A 200 0.64 -3.09 21.92
C TRP A 200 0.49 -3.45 23.40
N GLN A 201 1.34 -4.31 23.94
CA GLN A 201 1.41 -4.59 25.39
C GLN A 201 1.97 -3.42 26.19
N SER A 202 2.87 -2.61 25.61
CA SER A 202 3.49 -1.46 26.28
C SER A 202 2.70 -0.15 26.13
N GLY A 203 1.59 -0.16 25.43
CA GLY A 203 0.73 1.00 25.21
C GLY A 203 0.44 1.25 23.74
N VAL A 204 -0.06 2.46 23.41
CA VAL A 204 -0.27 2.85 22.00
C VAL A 204 1.08 3.16 21.35
N PRO A 205 1.51 2.39 20.34
CA PRO A 205 2.77 2.68 19.67
C PRO A 205 2.65 3.98 18.86
N ASP A 206 3.73 4.75 18.82
CA ASP A 206 3.90 5.80 17.80
C ASP A 206 4.14 5.19 16.40
N ALA A 207 4.24 6.01 15.38
CA ALA A 207 4.48 5.57 14.00
C ALA A 207 5.84 4.84 13.82
N GLY A 208 6.64 4.71 14.87
CA GLY A 208 7.90 3.98 14.88
C GLY A 208 8.99 4.59 13.98
N ALA A 209 10.22 4.35 14.35
CA ALA A 209 11.36 4.70 13.54
C ALA A 209 11.71 3.58 12.55
N TRP A 210 12.39 3.93 11.49
CA TRP A 210 12.97 2.97 10.57
C TRP A 210 14.09 2.16 11.26
N ASP A 211 13.96 0.84 11.29
CA ASP A 211 14.90 -0.06 11.99
C ASP A 211 15.83 -0.76 11.00
N LEU A 212 17.00 -0.15 10.75
CA LEU A 212 18.02 -0.69 9.85
C LEU A 212 18.56 -2.04 10.34
N LYS A 213 18.77 -2.19 11.66
CA LYS A 213 19.30 -3.44 12.21
C LYS A 213 18.35 -4.59 11.93
N ARG A 214 17.07 -4.41 12.20
CA ARG A 214 16.03 -5.40 11.95
C ARG A 214 15.94 -5.78 10.47
N ARG A 215 16.03 -4.79 9.56
CA ARG A 215 16.03 -5.07 8.10
C ARG A 215 17.17 -6.03 7.73
N ARG A 216 18.39 -5.73 8.20
CA ARG A 216 19.57 -6.57 7.95
C ARG A 216 19.43 -7.97 8.55
N ASP A 217 18.96 -8.06 9.79
CA ASP A 217 18.75 -9.34 10.48
C ASP A 217 17.73 -10.23 9.74
N LEU A 218 16.75 -9.61 9.06
CA LEU A 218 15.76 -10.29 8.21
C LEU A 218 16.27 -10.56 6.79
N GLY A 219 17.41 -9.99 6.37
CA GLY A 219 17.97 -10.13 5.02
C GLY A 219 17.20 -9.37 3.95
N TRP A 220 16.71 -8.18 4.28
CA TRP A 220 15.98 -7.27 3.39
C TRP A 220 16.76 -5.97 3.13
N ASP A 221 18.04 -6.07 2.92
CA ASP A 221 18.96 -4.95 2.65
C ASP A 221 18.82 -4.47 1.20
#